data_ec37c9c32e4253f1c0b133d43e932f38
#
_entry.id   ec37c9c32e4253f1c0b133d43e932f38
#
_cell.length_a   1.000
_cell.length_b   1.000
_cell.length_c   1.000
_cell.angle_alpha   90.00
_cell.angle_beta   90.00
_cell.angle_gamma   90.00
#
_symmetry.space_group_name_H-M   'P 1'
#
loop_
_entity.id
_entity.type
_entity.pdbx_description
1 polymer ?
#
loop_
_entity_poly.entity_id
_entity_poly.type
_entity_poly.pdbx_seq_one_letter_code
_entity_poly.pdbx_strand_id
1 'polypeptide(L)'
;NAKADEIISNAKNEAAGIRQKAIDDQKTLAASKIETKQNELETEYNKFVEKLNSDKENLKNSLLSQMPLFKESLKAKFSKL
;
A
#
# COMPACT_ATOMS: atom_id res chain seq x y z
N ASN A 1 6.86 -57.51 12.44
CA ASN A 1 8.01 -57.71 13.35
C ASN A 1 8.56 -56.33 13.75
N ALA A 2 9.43 -56.29 14.72
CA ALA A 2 10.00 -55.04 15.25
C ALA A 2 10.69 -54.20 14.17
N LYS A 3 11.31 -54.82 13.21
CA LYS A 3 12.03 -54.15 12.12
C LYS A 3 11.06 -53.50 11.11
N ALA A 4 9.97 -54.21 10.77
CA ALA A 4 8.92 -53.65 9.94
C ALA A 4 8.19 -52.47 10.62
N ASP A 5 7.93 -52.61 11.92
CA ASP A 5 7.30 -51.52 12.72
C ASP A 5 8.21 -50.31 12.81
N GLU A 6 9.50 -50.47 12.92
CA GLU A 6 10.47 -49.37 12.92
C GLU A 6 10.49 -48.65 11.57
N ILE A 7 10.48 -49.37 10.46
CA ILE A 7 10.45 -48.81 9.12
C ILE A 7 9.19 -47.99 8.92
N ILE A 8 8.04 -48.51 9.34
CA ILE A 8 6.74 -47.79 9.23
C ILE A 8 6.76 -46.55 10.10
N SER A 9 7.26 -46.65 11.34
CA SER A 9 7.36 -45.50 12.24
C SER A 9 8.25 -44.38 11.67
N ASN A 10 9.41 -44.78 11.14
CA ASN A 10 10.34 -43.81 10.51
C ASN A 10 9.72 -43.18 9.29
N ALA A 11 9.00 -43.91 8.45
CA ALA A 11 8.31 -43.37 7.29
C ALA A 11 7.22 -42.38 7.67
N LYS A 12 6.45 -42.68 8.73
CA LYS A 12 5.43 -41.74 9.24
C LYS A 12 6.04 -40.46 9.79
N ASN A 13 7.14 -40.58 10.53
CA ASN A 13 7.83 -39.41 11.08
C ASN A 13 8.43 -38.55 9.98
N GLU A 14 9.01 -39.15 8.95
CA GLU A 14 9.53 -38.44 7.80
C GLU A 14 8.43 -37.72 7.03
N ALA A 15 7.31 -38.41 6.79
CA ALA A 15 6.15 -37.79 6.13
C ALA A 15 5.57 -36.61 6.93
N ALA A 16 5.52 -36.76 8.26
CA ALA A 16 5.08 -35.67 9.13
C ALA A 16 6.02 -34.46 9.07
N GLY A 17 7.32 -34.71 9.05
CA GLY A 17 8.34 -33.67 8.91
C GLY A 17 8.25 -32.93 7.57
N ILE A 18 8.04 -33.64 6.49
CA ILE A 18 7.86 -33.09 5.16
C ILE A 18 6.61 -32.18 5.11
N ARG A 19 5.49 -32.65 5.67
CA ARG A 19 4.26 -31.87 5.76
C ARG A 19 4.44 -30.61 6.59
N GLN A 20 5.08 -30.72 7.74
CA GLN A 20 5.31 -29.60 8.62
C GLN A 20 6.19 -28.55 7.95
N LYS A 21 7.24 -28.97 7.25
CA LYS A 21 8.09 -28.06 6.50
C LYS A 21 7.32 -27.34 5.40
N ALA A 22 6.46 -28.05 4.67
CA ALA A 22 5.64 -27.46 3.63
C ALA A 22 4.69 -26.40 4.19
N ILE A 23 4.08 -26.66 5.35
CA ILE A 23 3.21 -25.71 6.04
C ILE A 23 4.00 -24.48 6.47
N ASP A 24 5.16 -24.67 7.08
CA ASP A 24 6.02 -23.58 7.55
C ASP A 24 6.52 -22.72 6.39
N ASP A 25 6.93 -23.35 5.28
CA ASP A 25 7.35 -22.64 4.07
C ASP A 25 6.22 -21.80 3.48
N GLN A 26 5.00 -22.33 3.47
CA GLN A 26 3.82 -21.57 3.00
C GLN A 26 3.49 -20.41 3.90
N LYS A 27 3.57 -20.57 5.22
CA LYS A 27 3.35 -19.48 6.16
C LYS A 27 4.37 -18.36 5.97
N THR A 28 5.64 -18.72 5.81
CA THR A 28 6.71 -17.76 5.55
C THR A 28 6.48 -17.01 4.24
N LEU A 29 6.08 -17.71 3.18
CA LEU A 29 5.80 -17.11 1.90
C LEU A 29 4.60 -16.16 1.97
N ALA A 30 3.53 -16.56 2.67
CA ALA A 30 2.35 -15.72 2.87
C ALA A 30 2.69 -14.45 3.65
N ALA A 31 3.46 -14.57 4.73
CA ALA A 31 3.91 -13.42 5.52
C ALA A 31 4.74 -12.45 4.69
N SER A 32 5.64 -12.97 3.85
CA SER A 32 6.47 -12.17 2.95
C SER A 32 5.62 -11.43 1.92
N LYS A 33 4.61 -12.08 1.34
CA LYS A 33 3.69 -11.46 0.38
C LYS A 33 2.87 -10.35 1.02
N ILE A 34 2.39 -10.56 2.26
CA ILE A 34 1.65 -9.55 3.01
C ILE A 34 2.53 -8.34 3.27
N GLU A 35 3.75 -8.54 3.72
CA GLU A 35 4.71 -7.46 3.96
C GLU A 35 4.98 -6.65 2.69
N THR A 36 5.22 -7.33 1.57
CA THR A 36 5.43 -6.68 0.27
C THR A 36 4.22 -5.83 -0.13
N LYS A 37 3.01 -6.37 0.03
CA LYS A 37 1.78 -5.64 -0.28
C LYS A 37 1.56 -4.44 0.64
N GLN A 38 1.85 -4.59 1.92
CA GLN A 38 1.76 -3.47 2.87
C GLN A 38 2.73 -2.35 2.49
N ASN A 39 3.96 -2.70 2.11
CA ASN A 39 4.95 -1.72 1.68
C ASN A 39 4.56 -1.02 0.37
N GLU A 40 4.01 -1.76 -0.59
CA GLU A 40 3.49 -1.19 -1.83
C GLU A 40 2.34 -0.21 -1.56
N LEU A 41 1.39 -0.60 -0.71
CA LEU A 41 0.26 0.25 -0.33
C LEU A 41 0.70 1.52 0.39
N GLU A 42 1.68 1.41 1.27
CA GLU A 42 2.25 2.57 1.97
C GLU A 42 2.91 3.53 0.98
N THR A 43 3.67 3.01 0.03
CA THR A 43 4.30 3.81 -1.02
C THR A 43 3.26 4.53 -1.88
N GLU A 44 2.21 3.83 -2.30
CA GLU A 44 1.11 4.41 -3.09
C GLU A 44 0.36 5.49 -2.29
N TYR A 45 0.10 5.22 -1.01
CA TYR A 45 -0.55 6.18 -0.13
C TYR A 45 0.28 7.46 0.01
N ASN A 46 1.58 7.33 0.22
CA ASN A 46 2.47 8.48 0.35
C ASN A 46 2.52 9.30 -0.95
N LYS A 47 2.55 8.65 -2.10
CA LYS A 47 2.48 9.32 -3.41
C LYS A 47 1.16 10.07 -3.59
N PHE A 48 0.07 9.46 -3.17
CA PHE A 48 -1.25 10.08 -3.23
C PHE A 48 -1.31 11.34 -2.37
N VAL A 49 -0.79 11.27 -1.13
CA VAL A 49 -0.76 12.42 -0.23
C VAL A 49 0.12 13.54 -0.79
N GLU A 50 1.28 13.21 -1.34
CA GLU A 50 2.16 14.20 -1.99
C GLU A 50 1.47 14.90 -3.15
N LYS A 51 0.79 14.13 -4.01
CA LYS A 51 0.04 14.68 -5.13
C LYS A 51 -1.09 15.58 -4.66
N LEU A 52 -1.83 15.16 -3.63
CA LEU A 52 -2.91 15.94 -3.06
C LEU A 52 -2.42 17.28 -2.50
N ASN A 53 -1.30 17.26 -1.79
CA ASN A 53 -0.68 18.48 -1.26
C ASN A 53 -0.20 19.41 -2.37
N SER A 54 0.39 18.85 -3.43
CA SER A 54 0.83 19.60 -4.60
C SER A 54 -0.35 20.23 -5.34
N ASP A 55 -1.42 19.48 -5.56
CA ASP A 55 -2.65 19.98 -6.22
C ASP A 55 -3.30 21.09 -5.39
N LYS A 56 -3.33 20.92 -4.07
CA LYS A 56 -3.84 21.92 -3.13
C LYS A 56 -3.05 23.24 -3.24
N GLU A 57 -1.73 23.15 -3.27
CA GLU A 57 -0.85 24.33 -3.36
C GLU A 57 -1.00 25.02 -4.73
N ASN A 58 -1.09 24.24 -5.80
CA ASN A 58 -1.33 24.77 -7.15
C ASN A 58 -2.67 25.47 -7.25
N LEU A 59 -3.72 24.90 -6.66
CA LEU A 59 -5.05 25.52 -6.63
C LEU A 59 -5.02 26.83 -5.85
N LYS A 60 -4.39 26.84 -4.70
CA LYS A 60 -4.22 28.04 -3.88
C LYS A 60 -3.52 29.16 -4.66
N ASN A 61 -2.40 28.84 -5.32
CA ASN A 61 -1.63 29.78 -6.11
C ASN A 61 -2.44 30.30 -7.31
N SER A 62 -3.20 29.43 -7.96
CA SER A 62 -4.09 29.82 -9.05
C SER A 62 -5.18 30.79 -8.61
N LEU A 63 -5.81 30.53 -7.47
CA LEU A 63 -6.81 31.41 -6.91
C LEU A 63 -6.21 32.77 -6.51
N LEU A 64 -5.04 32.77 -5.89
CA LEU A 64 -4.35 33.99 -5.50
C LEU A 64 -3.97 34.84 -6.72
N SER A 65 -3.56 34.22 -7.82
CA SER A 65 -3.23 34.95 -9.06
C SER A 65 -4.44 35.52 -9.75
N GLN A 66 -5.63 34.96 -9.53
CA GLN A 66 -6.88 35.45 -10.08
C GLN A 66 -7.53 36.57 -9.25
N MET A 67 -7.15 36.74 -8.00
CA MET A 67 -7.71 37.76 -7.11
C MET A 67 -7.60 39.19 -7.64
N PRO A 68 -6.45 39.64 -8.19
CA PRO A 68 -6.35 40.98 -8.76
C PRO A 68 -7.33 41.22 -9.91
N LEU A 69 -7.50 40.22 -10.79
CA LEU A 69 -8.44 40.29 -11.90
C LEU A 69 -9.88 40.38 -11.42
N PHE A 70 -10.22 39.63 -10.39
CA PHE A 70 -11.54 39.68 -9.77
C PHE A 70 -11.83 41.03 -9.15
N LYS A 71 -10.87 41.58 -8.41
CA LYS A 71 -10.98 42.92 -7.81
C LYS A 71 -11.19 44.00 -8.88
N GLU A 72 -10.45 43.92 -9.98
CA GLU A 72 -10.55 44.88 -11.08
C GLU A 72 -11.89 44.80 -11.80
N SER A 73 -12.37 43.58 -12.02
CA SER A 73 -13.68 43.32 -12.60
C SER A 73 -14.81 43.88 -11.73
N LEU A 74 -14.70 43.75 -10.42
CA LEU A 74 -15.65 44.25 -9.46
C LEU A 74 -15.66 45.79 -9.45
N LYS A 75 -14.49 46.43 -9.45
CA LYS A 75 -14.33 47.88 -9.55
C LYS A 75 -14.98 48.42 -10.83
N ALA A 76 -14.76 47.79 -11.97
CA ALA A 76 -15.33 48.18 -13.23
C ALA A 76 -16.85 48.15 -13.20
N LYS A 77 -17.45 47.16 -12.58
CA LYS A 77 -18.91 47.06 -12.41
C LYS A 77 -19.47 48.16 -11.52
N PHE A 78 -18.82 48.46 -10.41
CA PHE A 78 -19.23 49.50 -9.48
C PHE A 78 -19.06 50.89 -10.07
N SER A 79 -18.08 51.11 -10.94
CA SER A 79 -17.84 52.38 -11.60
C SER A 79 -18.94 52.75 -12.61
N LYS A 80 -19.71 51.79 -13.09
CA LYS A 80 -20.81 51.96 -14.02
C LYS A 80 -22.15 52.27 -13.35
N LEU A 81 -22.20 52.12 -12.05
CA LEU A 81 -23.36 52.43 -11.24
C LEU A 81 -23.34 53.91 -10.86
#